data_87b4b3adc20bb27db622d7d7aadd9ecd
#
_entry.id   87b4b3adc20bb27db622d7d7aadd9ecd
#
_cell.length_a   1.000
_cell.length_b   1.000
_cell.length_c   1.000
_cell.angle_alpha   90.00
_cell.angle_beta   90.00
_cell.angle_gamma   90.00
#
_symmetry.space_group_name_H-M   'P 1'
#
loop_
_entity.id
_entity.type
_entity.pdbx_description
1 polymer ?
#
loop_
_entity_poly.entity_id
_entity_poly.type
_entity_poly.pdbx_seq_one_letter_code
_entity_poly.pdbx_strand_id
1 'polypeptide(L)'
;MFSSAQNERLEACARVLDPPARVVMTGNVAPDAVAAIRRGASPGVDVLVVGTGDIASLEGSIDLLFIGPAAPYSVAAELFGRWPGRVAPGGLLFVHGAFAAPPLTAALLRAIGASRAWRYYGREGALAEYVRADLTHGERVLDAIAQLAQLAYFTRRMARRRCKRETRRDPIAAA
;
A
#
# COMPACT_ATOMS: atom_id res chain seq x y z
N MET A 1 3.82 -13.31 1.64
CA MET A 1 2.68 -14.04 1.08
C MET A 1 1.44 -13.22 1.36
N PHE A 2 0.66 -12.96 0.34
CA PHE A 2 -0.65 -12.32 0.43
C PHE A 2 -1.66 -13.30 1.00
N SER A 3 -2.66 -12.78 1.75
CA SER A 3 -3.82 -13.59 2.14
C SER A 3 -4.82 -13.69 0.98
N SER A 4 -5.73 -14.68 1.02
CA SER A 4 -6.82 -14.79 0.05
C SER A 4 -7.64 -13.49 -0.02
N ALA A 5 -8.02 -12.95 1.14
CA ALA A 5 -8.79 -11.71 1.23
C ALA A 5 -8.07 -10.50 0.59
N GLN A 6 -6.74 -10.40 0.73
CA GLN A 6 -5.97 -9.34 0.06
C GLN A 6 -5.98 -9.50 -1.47
N ASN A 7 -5.83 -10.73 -1.96
CA ASN A 7 -5.90 -11.02 -3.40
C ASN A 7 -7.29 -10.74 -3.96
N GLU A 8 -8.35 -11.17 -3.27
CA GLU A 8 -9.73 -10.90 -3.64
C GLU A 8 -10.03 -9.39 -3.69
N ARG A 9 -9.50 -8.63 -2.72
CA ARG A 9 -9.65 -7.17 -2.71
C ARG A 9 -8.96 -6.52 -3.91
N LEU A 10 -7.72 -6.91 -4.22
CA LEU A 10 -6.99 -6.39 -5.39
C LEU A 10 -7.70 -6.73 -6.70
N GLU A 11 -8.17 -7.97 -6.83
CA GLU A 11 -8.93 -8.43 -8.00
C GLU A 11 -10.25 -7.65 -8.16
N ALA A 12 -10.99 -7.45 -7.07
CA ALA A 12 -12.25 -6.70 -7.08
C ALA A 12 -12.03 -5.23 -7.50
N CYS A 13 -10.97 -4.58 -6.98
CA CYS A 13 -10.66 -3.21 -7.36
C CYS A 13 -10.18 -3.08 -8.81
N ALA A 14 -9.43 -4.05 -9.32
CA ALA A 14 -9.04 -4.05 -10.73
C ALA A 14 -10.24 -4.25 -11.68
N ARG A 15 -11.25 -5.02 -11.25
CA ARG A 15 -12.46 -5.32 -12.04
C ARG A 15 -13.36 -4.11 -12.27
N VAL A 16 -13.34 -3.15 -11.35
CA VAL A 16 -14.20 -1.95 -11.44
C VAL A 16 -13.51 -0.78 -12.15
N LEU A 17 -12.30 -0.96 -12.68
CA LEU A 17 -11.62 0.05 -13.47
C LEU A 17 -12.24 0.11 -14.87
N ASP A 18 -12.67 1.30 -15.26
CA ASP A 18 -13.24 1.55 -16.59
C ASP A 18 -12.11 1.76 -17.62
N PRO A 19 -12.04 0.95 -18.69
CA PRO A 19 -11.07 1.17 -19.77
C PRO A 19 -11.31 2.48 -20.53
N PRO A 20 -10.25 3.18 -20.99
CA PRO A 20 -8.85 2.82 -20.80
C PRO A 20 -8.35 3.22 -19.40
N ALA A 21 -7.80 2.26 -18.66
CA ALA A 21 -7.26 2.49 -17.33
C ALA A 21 -5.84 1.94 -17.19
N ARG A 22 -5.08 2.52 -16.29
CA ARG A 22 -3.69 2.12 -16.04
C ARG A 22 -3.46 1.73 -14.59
N VAL A 23 -2.94 0.53 -14.41
CA VAL A 23 -2.49 -0.01 -13.13
C VAL A 23 -0.97 -0.03 -13.11
N VAL A 24 -0.38 0.57 -12.11
CA VAL A 24 1.08 0.53 -11.91
C VAL A 24 1.40 -0.14 -10.58
N MET A 25 2.30 -1.10 -10.63
CA MET A 25 2.79 -1.81 -9.46
C MET A 25 4.30 -1.58 -9.30
N THR A 26 4.73 -1.13 -8.15
CA THR A 26 6.15 -0.80 -7.88
C THR A 26 6.61 -1.26 -6.50
N GLY A 27 7.92 -1.26 -6.27
CA GLY A 27 8.53 -1.80 -5.05
C GLY A 27 8.71 -3.31 -5.12
N ASN A 28 8.75 -3.98 -3.97
CA ASN A 28 8.84 -5.44 -3.93
C ASN A 28 7.45 -6.06 -4.12
N VAL A 29 7.04 -6.20 -5.38
CA VAL A 29 5.72 -6.70 -5.75
C VAL A 29 5.72 -8.23 -5.74
N ALA A 30 4.81 -8.82 -4.96
CA ALA A 30 4.64 -10.27 -4.92
C ALA A 30 3.92 -10.78 -6.19
N PRO A 31 4.34 -11.93 -6.77
CA PRO A 31 3.67 -12.51 -7.94
C PRO A 31 2.17 -12.72 -7.74
N ASP A 32 1.74 -13.11 -6.53
CA ASP A 32 0.33 -13.31 -6.19
C ASP A 32 -0.50 -12.03 -6.37
N ALA A 33 0.06 -10.86 -6.01
CA ALA A 33 -0.61 -9.57 -6.20
C ALA A 33 -0.76 -9.20 -7.68
N VAL A 34 0.29 -9.44 -8.48
CA VAL A 34 0.24 -9.23 -9.94
C VAL A 34 -0.82 -10.12 -10.57
N ALA A 35 -0.85 -11.40 -10.18
CA ALA A 35 -1.83 -12.35 -10.68
C ALA A 35 -3.27 -11.94 -10.30
N ALA A 36 -3.49 -11.46 -9.07
CA ALA A 36 -4.80 -11.00 -8.62
C ALA A 36 -5.29 -9.79 -9.43
N ILE A 37 -4.44 -8.77 -9.61
CA ILE A 37 -4.80 -7.60 -10.42
C ILE A 37 -5.07 -7.99 -11.86
N ARG A 38 -4.23 -8.84 -12.48
CA ARG A 38 -4.44 -9.28 -13.86
C ARG A 38 -5.71 -10.09 -14.06
N ARG A 39 -6.14 -10.89 -13.06
CA ARG A 39 -7.42 -11.61 -13.12
C ARG A 39 -8.64 -10.67 -13.06
N GLY A 40 -8.53 -9.59 -12.30
CA GLY A 40 -9.59 -8.59 -12.19
C GLY A 40 -9.66 -7.64 -13.39
N ALA A 41 -8.52 -7.31 -13.98
CA ALA A 41 -8.40 -6.32 -15.03
C ALA A 41 -9.19 -6.73 -16.30
N SER A 42 -10.05 -5.84 -16.76
CA SER A 42 -10.80 -6.00 -18.02
C SER A 42 -9.88 -5.75 -19.23
N PRO A 43 -10.25 -6.23 -20.45
CA PRO A 43 -9.56 -5.84 -21.67
C PRO A 43 -9.51 -4.31 -21.82
N GLY A 44 -8.31 -3.77 -22.11
CA GLY A 44 -8.08 -2.32 -22.20
C GLY A 44 -7.56 -1.69 -20.89
N VAL A 45 -7.42 -2.45 -19.82
CA VAL A 45 -6.67 -2.04 -18.62
C VAL A 45 -5.21 -2.44 -18.77
N ASP A 46 -4.32 -1.46 -18.76
CA ASP A 46 -2.87 -1.65 -18.88
C ASP A 46 -2.27 -1.93 -17.49
N VAL A 47 -1.64 -3.09 -17.30
CA VAL A 47 -1.04 -3.52 -16.01
C VAL A 47 0.47 -3.58 -16.12
N LEU A 48 1.14 -2.59 -15.54
CA LEU A 48 2.58 -2.40 -15.57
C LEU A 48 3.20 -2.74 -14.21
N VAL A 49 4.27 -3.55 -14.22
CA VAL A 49 5.13 -3.77 -13.06
C VAL A 49 6.46 -3.08 -13.35
N VAL A 50 6.79 -2.07 -12.55
CA VAL A 50 7.92 -1.17 -12.82
C VAL A 50 8.87 -1.12 -11.64
N GLY A 51 10.15 -0.91 -11.92
CA GLY A 51 11.15 -0.65 -10.90
C GLY A 51 10.91 0.67 -10.15
N THR A 52 11.56 0.84 -9.02
CA THR A 52 11.41 2.04 -8.18
C THR A 52 11.85 3.33 -8.87
N GLY A 53 12.78 3.23 -9.83
CA GLY A 53 13.34 4.36 -10.57
C GLY A 53 12.66 4.70 -11.89
N ASP A 54 11.80 3.83 -12.42
CA ASP A 54 11.32 3.90 -13.81
C ASP A 54 10.16 4.90 -14.05
N ILE A 55 9.90 5.78 -13.09
CA ILE A 55 8.78 6.74 -13.19
C ILE A 55 8.89 7.69 -14.39
N ALA A 56 10.13 8.01 -14.81
CA ALA A 56 10.36 8.96 -15.89
C ALA A 56 9.86 8.44 -17.25
N SER A 57 9.84 7.13 -17.45
CA SER A 57 9.37 6.49 -18.68
C SER A 57 7.86 6.34 -18.78
N LEU A 58 7.14 6.64 -17.69
CA LEU A 58 5.69 6.47 -17.65
C LEU A 58 4.99 7.77 -18.04
N GLU A 59 4.34 7.78 -19.19
CA GLU A 59 3.47 8.88 -19.63
C GLU A 59 2.04 8.68 -19.12
N GLY A 60 1.33 9.79 -18.87
CA GLY A 60 -0.08 9.79 -18.46
C GLY A 60 -0.30 9.57 -16.96
N SER A 61 -1.57 9.50 -16.58
CA SER A 61 -2.03 9.27 -15.20
C SER A 61 -2.14 7.78 -14.86
N ILE A 62 -2.21 7.51 -13.58
CA ILE A 62 -2.37 6.17 -13.00
C ILE A 62 -3.75 6.10 -12.34
N ASP A 63 -4.54 5.10 -12.66
CA ASP A 63 -5.86 4.88 -12.05
C ASP A 63 -5.78 4.02 -10.79
N LEU A 64 -4.84 3.06 -10.76
CA LEU A 64 -4.52 2.28 -9.59
C LEU A 64 -3.00 2.14 -9.43
N LEU A 65 -2.49 2.64 -8.32
CA LEU A 65 -1.09 2.50 -7.91
C LEU A 65 -0.98 1.46 -6.79
N PHE A 66 -0.14 0.45 -6.98
CA PHE A 66 0.23 -0.49 -5.94
C PHE A 66 1.69 -0.30 -5.54
N ILE A 67 1.94 -0.05 -4.26
CA ILE A 67 3.28 0.03 -3.68
C ILE A 67 3.52 -1.20 -2.80
N GLY A 68 4.47 -2.04 -3.20
CA GLY A 68 4.94 -3.18 -2.45
C GLY A 68 5.78 -2.80 -1.22
N PRO A 69 6.13 -3.76 -0.36
CA PRO A 69 7.02 -3.51 0.77
C PRO A 69 8.33 -2.89 0.33
N ALA A 70 8.76 -1.85 1.04
CA ALA A 70 10.01 -1.15 0.76
C ALA A 70 10.80 -0.91 2.06
N ALA A 71 12.07 -1.15 2.00
CA ALA A 71 13.05 -0.88 3.05
C ALA A 71 14.43 -0.66 2.40
N PRO A 72 15.26 0.22 2.94
CA PRO A 72 15.09 1.06 4.13
C PRO A 72 14.13 2.24 3.93
N TYR A 73 14.02 3.11 4.96
CA TYR A 73 13.13 4.30 4.92
C TYR A 73 13.36 5.19 3.71
N SER A 74 14.61 5.38 3.27
CA SER A 74 14.95 6.21 2.11
C SER A 74 14.27 5.72 0.82
N VAL A 75 14.24 4.40 0.60
CA VAL A 75 13.56 3.79 -0.56
C VAL A 75 12.06 3.99 -0.47
N ALA A 76 11.47 3.79 0.73
CA ALA A 76 10.05 4.04 0.93
C ALA A 76 9.68 5.51 0.73
N ALA A 77 10.50 6.44 1.25
CA ALA A 77 10.31 7.87 1.09
C ALA A 77 10.42 8.32 -0.37
N GLU A 78 11.34 7.74 -1.14
CA GLU A 78 11.48 7.99 -2.57
C GLU A 78 10.23 7.52 -3.35
N LEU A 79 9.74 6.31 -3.07
CA LEU A 79 8.51 5.80 -3.68
C LEU A 79 7.32 6.73 -3.42
N PHE A 80 7.09 7.11 -2.17
CA PHE A 80 6.00 8.01 -1.81
C PHE A 80 6.20 9.46 -2.28
N GLY A 81 7.43 9.89 -2.50
CA GLY A 81 7.71 11.22 -3.05
C GLY A 81 7.43 11.33 -4.55
N ARG A 82 7.50 10.22 -5.27
CA ARG A 82 7.44 10.22 -6.74
C ARG A 82 6.11 9.71 -7.31
N TRP A 83 5.63 8.57 -6.81
CA TRP A 83 4.55 7.83 -7.45
C TRP A 83 3.13 8.34 -7.16
N PRO A 84 2.74 8.67 -5.90
CA PRO A 84 1.36 9.06 -5.61
C PRO A 84 0.88 10.31 -6.35
N GLY A 85 1.79 11.23 -6.66
CA GLY A 85 1.48 12.43 -7.44
C GLY A 85 0.98 12.16 -8.87
N ARG A 86 1.24 10.95 -9.39
CA ARG A 86 0.85 10.52 -10.75
C ARG A 86 -0.54 9.84 -10.78
N VAL A 87 -1.11 9.51 -9.63
CA VAL A 87 -2.44 8.91 -9.57
C VAL A 87 -3.49 9.94 -9.94
N ALA A 88 -4.46 9.58 -10.78
CA ALA A 88 -5.55 10.45 -11.19
C ALA A 88 -6.47 10.84 -9.99
N PRO A 89 -7.15 11.98 -10.02
CA PRO A 89 -8.24 12.24 -9.07
C PRO A 89 -9.26 11.10 -9.08
N GLY A 90 -9.66 10.62 -7.89
CA GLY A 90 -10.51 9.43 -7.76
C GLY A 90 -9.76 8.09 -7.89
N GLY A 91 -8.51 8.10 -8.33
CA GLY A 91 -7.70 6.89 -8.45
C GLY A 91 -7.30 6.29 -7.09
N LEU A 92 -6.89 5.03 -7.12
CA LEU A 92 -6.63 4.20 -5.97
C LEU A 92 -5.13 4.07 -5.68
N LEU A 93 -4.77 4.04 -4.41
CA LEU A 93 -3.43 3.70 -3.93
C LEU A 93 -3.52 2.54 -2.93
N PHE A 94 -2.86 1.43 -3.27
CA PHE A 94 -2.64 0.31 -2.36
C PHE A 94 -1.21 0.29 -1.85
N VAL A 95 -1.05 0.10 -0.55
CA VAL A 95 0.26 0.00 0.09
C VAL A 95 0.34 -1.31 0.88
N HIS A 96 1.14 -2.25 0.40
CA HIS A 96 1.35 -3.51 1.10
C HIS A 96 2.52 -3.42 2.09
N GLY A 97 2.27 -3.86 3.31
CA GLY A 97 3.20 -3.69 4.43
C GLY A 97 2.96 -2.41 5.24
N ALA A 98 1.95 -1.61 4.87
CA ALA A 98 1.45 -0.52 5.68
C ALA A 98 1.11 -1.01 7.10
N PHE A 99 1.46 -0.23 8.11
CA PHE A 99 1.27 -0.57 9.52
C PHE A 99 1.87 -1.94 9.95
N ALA A 100 2.81 -2.49 9.15
CA ALA A 100 3.47 -3.77 9.43
C ALA A 100 5.00 -3.68 9.39
N ALA A 101 5.55 -2.66 8.73
CA ALA A 101 6.99 -2.40 8.61
C ALA A 101 7.27 -0.95 9.02
N PRO A 102 8.05 -0.70 10.10
CA PRO A 102 8.27 0.65 10.62
C PRO A 102 8.75 1.67 9.57
N PRO A 103 9.75 1.37 8.71
CA PRO A 103 10.22 2.32 7.73
C PRO A 103 9.14 2.74 6.73
N LEU A 104 8.39 1.77 6.22
CA LEU A 104 7.32 2.02 5.25
C LEU A 104 6.16 2.79 5.90
N THR A 105 5.77 2.42 7.14
CA THR A 105 4.71 3.12 7.88
C THR A 105 5.06 4.58 8.13
N ALA A 106 6.28 4.88 8.53
CA ALA A 106 6.74 6.25 8.77
C ALA A 106 6.72 7.09 7.48
N ALA A 107 7.21 6.53 6.37
CA ALA A 107 7.20 7.19 5.07
C ALA A 107 5.76 7.42 4.57
N LEU A 108 4.89 6.43 4.72
CA LEU A 108 3.47 6.51 4.37
C LEU A 108 2.74 7.61 5.15
N LEU A 109 2.86 7.62 6.48
CA LEU A 109 2.19 8.62 7.31
C LEU A 109 2.69 10.04 7.01
N ARG A 110 3.98 10.19 6.72
CA ARG A 110 4.57 11.50 6.36
C ARG A 110 4.07 12.00 5.01
N ALA A 111 4.01 11.15 3.99
CA ALA A 111 3.73 11.56 2.62
C ALA A 111 2.22 11.57 2.30
N ILE A 112 1.50 10.57 2.78
CA ILE A 112 0.09 10.32 2.48
C ILE A 112 -0.80 10.72 3.65
N GLY A 113 -0.50 10.23 4.87
CA GLY A 113 -1.32 10.48 6.04
C GLY A 113 -1.42 11.95 6.45
N ALA A 114 -0.40 12.77 6.15
CA ALA A 114 -0.41 14.22 6.36
C ALA A 114 -1.01 15.01 5.18
N SER A 115 -1.25 14.38 4.04
CA SER A 115 -1.73 15.02 2.81
C SER A 115 -3.22 15.30 2.85
N ARG A 116 -3.66 16.36 2.15
CA ARG A 116 -5.08 16.63 1.87
C ARG A 116 -5.59 15.92 0.62
N ALA A 117 -4.67 15.37 -0.17
CA ALA A 117 -4.98 14.75 -1.46
C ALA A 117 -5.35 13.26 -1.35
N TRP A 118 -5.38 12.71 -0.14
CA TRP A 118 -5.59 11.28 0.07
C TRP A 118 -6.58 11.02 1.20
N ARG A 119 -7.60 10.21 0.91
CA ARG A 119 -8.54 9.66 1.89
C ARG A 119 -8.17 8.22 2.19
N TYR A 120 -7.98 7.90 3.47
CA TYR A 120 -7.83 6.52 3.91
C TYR A 120 -9.18 5.80 3.83
N TYR A 121 -9.24 4.75 3.03
CA TYR A 121 -10.47 3.97 2.84
C TYR A 121 -10.56 2.81 3.84
N GLY A 122 -9.43 2.17 4.12
CA GLY A 122 -9.37 1.04 5.03
C GLY A 122 -8.12 0.20 4.86
N ARG A 123 -8.14 -1.01 5.41
CA ARG A 123 -7.09 -2.00 5.19
C ARG A 123 -7.62 -3.41 5.23
N GLU A 124 -6.96 -4.29 4.47
CA GLU A 124 -7.10 -5.73 4.58
C GLU A 124 -5.77 -6.33 5.04
N GLY A 125 -5.70 -6.75 6.31
CA GLY A 125 -4.44 -7.21 6.90
C GLY A 125 -3.33 -6.14 6.87
N ALA A 126 -2.28 -6.34 6.07
CA ALA A 126 -1.18 -5.40 5.88
C ALA A 126 -1.31 -4.56 4.59
N LEU A 127 -2.38 -4.71 3.85
CA LEU A 127 -2.70 -3.94 2.65
C LEU A 127 -3.59 -2.76 3.03
N ALA A 128 -3.06 -1.54 2.99
CA ALA A 128 -3.82 -0.31 3.19
C ALA A 128 -4.29 0.23 1.84
N GLU A 129 -5.47 0.83 1.84
CA GLU A 129 -6.14 1.39 0.68
C GLU A 129 -6.44 2.87 0.90
N TYR A 130 -6.12 3.67 -0.11
CA TYR A 130 -6.38 5.11 -0.16
C TYR A 130 -7.02 5.46 -1.50
N VAL A 131 -7.85 6.51 -1.47
CA VAL A 131 -8.45 7.11 -2.68
C VAL A 131 -7.91 8.52 -2.81
N ARG A 132 -7.51 8.93 -4.01
CA ARG A 132 -7.11 10.31 -4.27
C ARG A 132 -8.34 11.22 -4.27
N ALA A 133 -8.45 12.08 -3.26
CA ALA A 133 -9.56 13.01 -3.09
C ALA A 133 -9.09 14.26 -2.36
N ASP A 134 -9.61 15.41 -2.74
CA ASP A 134 -9.34 16.65 -2.03
C ASP A 134 -10.17 16.70 -0.74
N LEU A 135 -9.48 16.60 0.41
CA LEU A 135 -10.10 16.60 1.72
C LEU A 135 -10.25 18.02 2.27
N THR A 136 -11.42 18.31 2.79
CA THR A 136 -11.64 19.46 3.67
C THR A 136 -10.82 19.30 4.96
N HIS A 137 -10.67 20.39 5.72
CA HIS A 137 -9.93 20.32 7.00
C HIS A 137 -10.57 19.31 7.98
N GLY A 138 -11.90 19.30 8.09
CA GLY A 138 -12.62 18.37 8.96
C GLY A 138 -12.44 16.90 8.55
N GLU A 139 -12.59 16.60 7.26
CA GLU A 139 -12.38 15.25 6.73
C GLU A 139 -10.96 14.77 6.97
N ARG A 140 -9.96 15.64 6.80
CA ARG A 140 -8.56 15.31 7.08
C ARG A 140 -8.32 14.93 8.54
N VAL A 141 -8.96 15.62 9.50
CA VAL A 141 -8.86 15.29 10.92
C VAL A 141 -9.43 13.90 11.20
N LEU A 142 -10.62 13.61 10.67
CA LEU A 142 -11.25 12.29 10.81
C LEU A 142 -10.41 11.20 10.16
N ASP A 143 -9.87 11.46 9.00
CA ASP A 143 -8.97 10.55 8.28
C ASP A 143 -7.68 10.25 9.07
N ALA A 144 -7.06 11.28 9.64
CA ALA A 144 -5.90 11.13 10.49
C ALA A 144 -6.20 10.28 11.74
N ILE A 145 -7.35 10.47 12.38
CA ILE A 145 -7.80 9.65 13.51
C ILE A 145 -7.97 8.18 13.08
N ALA A 146 -8.61 7.94 11.94
CA ALA A 146 -8.80 6.59 11.40
C ALA A 146 -7.47 5.88 11.12
N GLN A 147 -6.48 6.60 10.60
CA GLN A 147 -5.12 6.08 10.38
C GLN A 147 -4.38 5.82 11.69
N LEU A 148 -4.46 6.73 12.67
CA LEU A 148 -3.84 6.57 13.97
C LEU A 148 -4.41 5.36 14.73
N ALA A 149 -5.70 5.06 14.58
CA ALA A 149 -6.30 3.86 15.16
C ALA A 149 -5.63 2.56 14.65
N GLN A 150 -5.00 2.58 13.46
CA GLN A 150 -4.26 1.44 12.92
C GLN A 150 -2.92 1.20 13.64
N LEU A 151 -2.39 2.18 14.37
CA LEU A 151 -1.16 2.02 15.15
C LEU A 151 -1.31 0.98 16.26
N ALA A 152 -2.51 0.80 16.80
CA ALA A 152 -2.79 -0.27 17.77
C ALA A 152 -2.57 -1.67 17.16
N TYR A 153 -2.95 -1.86 15.89
CA TYR A 153 -2.65 -3.09 15.16
C TYR A 153 -1.13 -3.25 14.93
N PHE A 154 -0.47 -2.16 14.55
CA PHE A 154 0.97 -2.13 14.36
C PHE A 154 1.72 -2.56 15.62
N THR A 155 1.41 -1.97 16.78
CA THR A 155 2.08 -2.30 18.05
C THR A 155 1.85 -3.76 18.45
N ARG A 156 0.63 -4.29 18.33
CA ARG A 156 0.33 -5.71 18.58
C ARG A 156 1.11 -6.65 17.65
N ARG A 157 1.25 -6.30 16.38
CA ARG A 157 2.01 -7.09 15.41
C ARG A 157 3.51 -7.09 15.70
N MET A 158 4.05 -5.94 16.11
CA MET A 158 5.46 -5.81 16.51
C MET A 158 5.76 -6.60 17.79
N ALA A 159 4.90 -6.53 18.80
CA ALA A 159 5.02 -7.31 20.02
C ALA A 159 5.05 -8.82 19.72
N ARG A 160 4.11 -9.33 18.90
CA ARG A 160 4.09 -10.74 18.49
C ARG A 160 5.35 -11.19 17.74
N ARG A 161 5.96 -10.29 16.93
CA ARG A 161 7.23 -10.59 16.23
C ARG A 161 8.41 -10.67 17.20
N ARG A 162 8.44 -9.82 18.24
CA ARG A 162 9.48 -9.87 19.29
C ARG A 162 9.39 -11.18 20.06
N CYS A 163 8.22 -11.53 20.59
CA CYS A 163 8.01 -12.79 21.31
C CYS A 163 8.43 -14.01 20.49
N LYS A 164 8.10 -14.07 19.18
CA LYS A 164 8.54 -15.17 18.28
C LYS A 164 10.04 -15.21 18.06
N ARG A 165 10.75 -14.10 18.15
CA ARG A 165 12.21 -14.06 18.02
C ARG A 165 12.89 -14.51 19.30
N GLU A 166 12.35 -14.14 20.46
CA GLU A 166 12.85 -14.54 21.78
C GLU A 166 12.69 -16.05 21.98
N THR A 167 11.51 -16.62 21.72
CA THR A 167 11.27 -18.08 21.79
C THR A 167 12.11 -18.91 20.80
N ARG A 168 12.64 -18.31 19.75
CA ARG A 168 13.57 -18.98 18.83
C ARG A 168 15.04 -18.88 19.26
N ARG A 169 15.38 -17.92 20.12
CA ARG A 169 16.76 -17.72 20.62
C ARG A 169 17.09 -18.53 21.87
N ASP A 170 16.08 -18.95 22.62
CA ASP A 170 16.26 -19.76 23.85
C ASP A 170 15.65 -21.15 23.72
N PRO A 171 16.20 -22.05 22.85
CA PRO A 171 15.78 -23.45 22.85
C PRO A 171 16.33 -24.24 24.05
N ILE A 172 17.19 -23.64 24.89
CA ILE A 172 17.91 -24.34 26.00
C ILE A 172 17.23 -24.09 27.36
N ALA A 173 16.26 -23.18 27.48
CA ALA A 173 15.56 -22.91 28.74
C ALA A 173 14.29 -23.76 28.95
N ALA A 174 14.00 -24.74 28.09
CA ALA A 174 12.82 -25.62 28.16
C ALA A 174 13.20 -27.11 28.22
N ALA A 175 14.35 -27.46 28.76
CA ALA A 175 14.76 -28.85 29.07
C ALA A 175 14.91 -29.04 30.58
#